data_1a4ac581a210a0f683ec1c4a4a4d7340
#
_entry.id   1a4ac581a210a0f683ec1c4a4a4d7340
#
_cell.length_a   1.000
_cell.length_b   1.000
_cell.length_c   1.000
_cell.angle_alpha   90.00
_cell.angle_beta   90.00
_cell.angle_gamma   90.00
#
_symmetry.space_group_name_H-M   'P 1'
#
loop_
_entity.id
_entity.type
_entity.pdbx_description
1 polymer ?
#
loop_
_entity_poly.entity_id
_entity_poly.type
_entity_poly.pdbx_seq_one_letter_code
_entity_poly.pdbx_strand_id
1 'polypeptide(L)'
;ALINFANISGINPTLLNAVEEINIKQLEQIISMTKQKLGDLASKKITILGTAFKPDTDDVRDSIAIKLIEKLLKRKAVVTIHDPKAIDNTRDIFGSKIKYSKSIKDALSKSQCVIIMTQWKQYKKLGNNEFNHMTKKLIIDCRRILIEKQLDVDYFAIGLGEEK
;
A
#
# COMPACT_ATOMS: atom_id res chain seq x y z
N ALA A 1 -1.76 -21.79 0.39
CA ALA A 1 -2.20 -23.11 -0.11
C ALA A 1 -1.05 -24.10 -0.21
N LEU A 2 0.03 -23.83 -1.01
CA LEU A 2 1.12 -24.77 -1.29
C LEU A 2 1.95 -25.15 -0.03
N ILE A 3 2.26 -24.19 0.82
CA ILE A 3 2.96 -24.44 2.10
C ILE A 3 2.15 -25.39 2.99
N ASN A 4 0.84 -25.16 3.09
CA ASN A 4 -0.02 -26.00 3.90
C ASN A 4 -0.11 -27.44 3.33
N PHE A 5 -0.20 -27.58 2.03
CA PHE A 5 -0.18 -28.89 1.35
C PHE A 5 1.15 -29.62 1.58
N ALA A 6 2.30 -28.94 1.45
CA ALA A 6 3.61 -29.53 1.72
C ALA A 6 3.73 -30.03 3.17
N ASN A 7 3.29 -29.21 4.14
CA ASN A 7 3.32 -29.57 5.56
C ASN A 7 2.45 -30.80 5.86
N ILE A 8 1.25 -30.87 5.29
CA ILE A 8 0.35 -32.05 5.46
C ILE A 8 0.99 -33.30 4.83
N SER A 9 1.74 -33.13 3.73
CA SER A 9 2.47 -34.23 3.08
C SER A 9 3.81 -34.57 3.75
N GLY A 10 4.15 -33.99 4.91
CA GLY A 10 5.39 -34.24 5.62
C GLY A 10 6.64 -33.62 4.98
N ILE A 11 6.47 -32.74 3.99
CA ILE A 11 7.56 -32.06 3.28
C ILE A 11 7.79 -30.70 3.93
N ASN A 12 9.01 -30.37 4.30
CA ASN A 12 9.35 -29.03 4.79
C ASN A 12 9.58 -28.06 3.62
N PRO A 13 8.68 -27.09 3.37
CA PRO A 13 8.78 -26.17 2.24
C PRO A 13 9.68 -24.95 2.58
N THR A 14 10.94 -25.18 2.90
CA THR A 14 11.89 -24.17 3.39
C THR A 14 11.93 -22.91 2.49
N LEU A 15 12.03 -23.08 1.17
CA LEU A 15 12.06 -21.95 0.25
C LEU A 15 10.77 -21.12 0.27
N LEU A 16 9.62 -21.79 0.31
CA LEU A 16 8.32 -21.10 0.35
C LEU A 16 8.12 -20.37 1.67
N ASN A 17 8.55 -20.97 2.78
CA ASN A 17 8.53 -20.32 4.09
C ASN A 17 9.43 -19.07 4.11
N ALA A 18 10.63 -19.14 3.52
CA ALA A 18 11.52 -18.00 3.39
C ALA A 18 10.91 -16.87 2.56
N VAL A 19 10.23 -17.19 1.45
CA VAL A 19 9.51 -16.20 0.63
C VAL A 19 8.39 -15.53 1.42
N GLU A 20 7.61 -16.30 2.19
CA GLU A 20 6.54 -15.75 3.03
C GLU A 20 7.09 -14.83 4.12
N GLU A 21 8.19 -15.22 4.77
CA GLU A 21 8.89 -14.41 5.75
C GLU A 21 9.37 -13.07 5.16
N ILE A 22 9.96 -13.10 3.96
CA ILE A 22 10.38 -11.88 3.26
C ILE A 22 9.19 -10.97 2.97
N ASN A 23 8.06 -11.51 2.53
CA ASN A 23 6.85 -10.73 2.28
C ASN A 23 6.31 -10.08 3.57
N ILE A 24 6.38 -10.77 4.70
CA ILE A 24 6.00 -10.21 6.01
C ILE A 24 6.97 -9.08 6.40
N LYS A 25 8.29 -9.27 6.23
CA LYS A 25 9.30 -8.24 6.51
C LYS A 25 9.11 -7.00 5.65
N GLN A 26 8.75 -7.15 4.37
CA GLN A 26 8.44 -6.03 3.48
C GLN A 26 7.26 -5.21 4.01
N LEU A 27 6.21 -5.85 4.50
CA LEU A 27 5.07 -5.16 5.09
C LEU A 27 5.46 -4.34 6.34
N GLU A 28 6.28 -4.92 7.23
CA GLU A 28 6.79 -4.21 8.41
C GLU A 28 7.70 -3.03 8.01
N GLN A 29 8.49 -3.18 6.96
CA GLN A 29 9.32 -2.10 6.42
C GLN A 29 8.47 -0.91 5.95
N ILE A 30 7.36 -1.17 5.23
CA ILE A 30 6.43 -0.11 4.81
C ILE A 30 5.89 0.65 6.03
N ILE A 31 5.45 -0.07 7.06
CA ILE A 31 4.92 0.54 8.30
C ILE A 31 6.01 1.34 9.02
N SER A 32 7.20 0.77 9.16
CA SER A 32 8.35 1.43 9.82
C SER A 32 8.72 2.73 9.10
N MET A 33 8.84 2.69 7.78
CA MET A 33 9.13 3.87 6.96
C MET A 33 8.03 4.93 7.10
N THR A 34 6.75 4.53 7.06
CA THR A 34 5.63 5.44 7.25
C THR A 34 5.70 6.11 8.62
N LYS A 35 5.99 5.34 9.68
CA LYS A 35 6.13 5.85 11.04
C LYS A 35 7.35 6.77 11.20
N GLN A 36 8.48 6.44 10.59
CA GLN A 36 9.69 7.27 10.62
C GLN A 36 9.43 8.65 10.01
N LYS A 37 8.63 8.73 8.94
CA LYS A 37 8.37 10.00 8.22
C LYS A 37 7.17 10.79 8.76
N LEU A 38 6.19 10.15 9.39
CA LEU A 38 4.98 10.80 9.93
C LEU A 38 4.95 10.91 11.45
N GLY A 39 5.81 10.21 12.17
CA GLY A 39 5.72 10.02 13.62
C GLY A 39 4.64 9.01 13.99
N ASP A 40 3.96 9.24 15.11
CA ASP A 40 2.81 8.41 15.48
C ASP A 40 1.75 8.42 14.38
N LEU A 41 1.21 7.27 14.06
CA LEU A 41 0.24 7.10 12.98
C LEU A 41 -1.21 7.38 13.44
N ALA A 42 -1.46 7.54 14.72
CA ALA A 42 -2.80 7.84 15.23
C ALA A 42 -3.34 9.13 14.59
N SER A 43 -4.54 9.05 14.05
CA SER A 43 -5.23 10.13 13.31
C SER A 43 -4.53 10.62 12.04
N LYS A 44 -3.40 10.02 11.62
CA LYS A 44 -2.77 10.37 10.35
C LYS A 44 -3.63 9.91 9.18
N LYS A 45 -3.81 10.80 8.20
CA LYS A 45 -4.57 10.52 6.98
C LYS A 45 -3.65 9.90 5.94
N ILE A 46 -3.85 8.63 5.68
CA ILE A 46 -3.03 7.83 4.78
C ILE A 46 -3.90 7.32 3.64
N THR A 47 -3.47 7.57 2.42
CA THR A 47 -4.15 7.06 1.22
C THR A 47 -3.41 5.84 0.68
N ILE A 48 -4.15 4.78 0.39
CA ILE A 48 -3.64 3.57 -0.29
C ILE A 48 -4.14 3.61 -1.73
N LEU A 49 -3.21 3.60 -2.67
CA LEU A 49 -3.49 3.48 -4.11
C LEU A 49 -3.26 2.03 -4.56
N GLY A 50 -4.36 1.35 -4.83
CA GLY A 50 -4.38 -0.05 -5.24
C GLY A 50 -4.54 -1.01 -4.07
N THR A 51 -5.66 -1.73 -4.05
CA THR A 51 -5.97 -2.79 -3.09
C THR A 51 -6.03 -4.16 -3.75
N ALA A 52 -6.19 -4.21 -5.09
CA ALA A 52 -6.10 -5.44 -5.85
C ALA A 52 -4.72 -6.10 -5.72
N PHE A 53 -4.68 -7.43 -5.73
CA PHE A 53 -3.45 -8.24 -5.69
C PHE A 53 -2.51 -7.90 -6.86
N LYS A 54 -3.04 -7.66 -8.06
CA LYS A 54 -2.32 -7.26 -9.27
C LYS A 54 -3.19 -6.34 -10.13
N PRO A 55 -2.62 -5.62 -11.11
CA PRO A 55 -3.41 -4.85 -12.07
C PRO A 55 -4.41 -5.73 -12.82
N ASP A 56 -5.44 -5.08 -13.36
CA ASP A 56 -6.47 -5.63 -14.24
C ASP A 56 -7.41 -6.68 -13.59
N THR A 57 -7.41 -6.81 -12.26
CA THR A 57 -8.34 -7.63 -11.49
C THR A 57 -8.95 -6.85 -10.33
N ASP A 58 -10.06 -7.35 -9.80
CA ASP A 58 -10.71 -6.91 -8.56
C ASP A 58 -10.35 -7.81 -7.36
N ASP A 59 -9.52 -8.85 -7.59
CA ASP A 59 -9.15 -9.84 -6.56
C ASP A 59 -8.27 -9.20 -5.49
N VAL A 60 -8.72 -9.26 -4.25
CA VAL A 60 -8.03 -8.75 -3.06
C VAL A 60 -7.48 -9.85 -2.16
N ARG A 61 -7.72 -11.12 -2.52
CA ARG A 61 -7.22 -12.27 -1.75
C ARG A 61 -5.70 -12.25 -1.74
N ASP A 62 -5.12 -12.46 -0.57
CA ASP A 62 -3.67 -12.41 -0.34
C ASP A 62 -2.98 -11.07 -0.72
N SER A 63 -3.77 -10.01 -0.98
CA SER A 63 -3.20 -8.69 -1.25
C SER A 63 -2.48 -8.14 -0.03
N ILE A 64 -1.21 -7.76 -0.23
CA ILE A 64 -0.39 -7.09 0.81
C ILE A 64 -1.04 -5.76 1.24
N ALA A 65 -1.77 -5.10 0.34
CA ALA A 65 -2.47 -3.85 0.66
C ALA A 65 -3.56 -4.08 1.73
N ILE A 66 -4.28 -5.19 1.70
CA ILE A 66 -5.27 -5.54 2.72
C ILE A 66 -4.60 -5.69 4.09
N LYS A 67 -3.49 -6.45 4.16
CA LYS A 67 -2.70 -6.63 5.39
C LYS A 67 -2.12 -5.30 5.89
N LEU A 68 -1.72 -4.41 4.98
CA LEU A 68 -1.23 -3.06 5.32
C LEU A 68 -2.33 -2.22 5.95
N ILE A 69 -3.53 -2.20 5.35
CA ILE A 69 -4.69 -1.46 5.88
C ILE A 69 -5.03 -1.93 7.29
N GLU A 70 -5.07 -3.24 7.55
CA GLU A 70 -5.31 -3.78 8.89
C GLU A 70 -4.29 -3.27 9.92
N LYS A 71 -2.99 -3.25 9.55
CA LYS A 71 -1.92 -2.77 10.43
C LYS A 71 -2.00 -1.26 10.67
N LEU A 72 -2.41 -0.48 9.68
CA LEU A 72 -2.64 0.97 9.82
C LEU A 72 -3.83 1.26 10.73
N LEU A 73 -4.93 0.52 10.58
CA LEU A 73 -6.11 0.64 11.45
C LEU A 73 -5.81 0.28 12.89
N LYS A 74 -5.03 -0.78 13.15
CA LYS A 74 -4.56 -1.13 14.51
C LYS A 74 -3.75 0.01 15.16
N ARG A 75 -3.12 0.87 14.35
CA ARG A 75 -2.39 2.06 14.78
C ARG A 75 -3.24 3.33 14.76
N LYS A 76 -4.57 3.18 14.65
CA LYS A 76 -5.56 4.28 14.64
C LYS A 76 -5.34 5.31 13.52
N ALA A 77 -4.72 4.93 12.41
CA ALA A 77 -4.63 5.76 11.22
C ALA A 77 -6.00 5.91 10.54
N VAL A 78 -6.21 7.06 9.88
CA VAL A 78 -7.40 7.31 9.06
C VAL A 78 -7.05 6.92 7.63
N VAL A 79 -7.57 5.79 7.17
CA VAL A 79 -7.23 5.23 5.86
C VAL A 79 -8.28 5.61 4.82
N THR A 80 -7.82 6.08 3.67
CA THR A 80 -8.63 6.24 2.45
C THR A 80 -8.04 5.33 1.38
N ILE A 81 -8.88 4.67 0.59
CA ILE A 81 -8.40 3.85 -0.53
C ILE A 81 -8.96 4.36 -1.86
N HIS A 82 -8.18 4.15 -2.91
CA HIS A 82 -8.63 4.19 -4.29
C HIS A 82 -8.10 2.95 -5.01
N ASP A 83 -8.98 2.28 -5.74
CA ASP A 83 -8.63 1.20 -6.66
C ASP A 83 -9.59 1.24 -7.86
N PRO A 84 -9.12 1.01 -9.09
CA PRO A 84 -9.99 1.05 -10.28
C PRO A 84 -11.07 -0.03 -10.31
N LYS A 85 -10.82 -1.18 -9.68
CA LYS A 85 -11.71 -2.37 -9.76
C LYS A 85 -12.07 -2.97 -8.40
N ALA A 86 -11.18 -2.88 -7.39
CA ALA A 86 -11.28 -3.65 -6.16
C ALA A 86 -11.94 -2.90 -4.98
N ILE A 87 -12.61 -1.76 -5.23
CA ILE A 87 -13.26 -0.98 -4.16
C ILE A 87 -14.32 -1.81 -3.44
N ASP A 88 -15.17 -2.52 -4.18
CA ASP A 88 -16.30 -3.25 -3.59
C ASP A 88 -15.81 -4.46 -2.79
N ASN A 89 -14.91 -5.27 -3.33
CA ASN A 89 -14.29 -6.37 -2.60
C ASN A 89 -13.51 -5.90 -1.35
N THR A 90 -12.89 -4.71 -1.41
CA THR A 90 -12.24 -4.11 -0.25
C THR A 90 -13.27 -3.64 0.79
N ARG A 91 -14.42 -3.14 0.32
CA ARG A 91 -15.52 -2.70 1.20
C ARG A 91 -16.15 -3.88 1.94
N ASP A 92 -16.26 -5.03 1.31
CA ASP A 92 -16.77 -6.25 1.95
C ASP A 92 -15.89 -6.67 3.15
N ILE A 93 -14.58 -6.39 3.09
CA ILE A 93 -13.64 -6.69 4.19
C ILE A 93 -13.69 -5.65 5.30
N PHE A 94 -13.69 -4.35 4.96
CA PHE A 94 -13.47 -3.28 5.95
C PHE A 94 -14.73 -2.51 6.33
N GLY A 95 -15.83 -2.62 5.58
CA GLY A 95 -17.07 -1.89 5.84
C GLY A 95 -16.84 -0.39 5.96
N SER A 96 -17.32 0.21 7.03
CA SER A 96 -17.19 1.65 7.32
C SER A 96 -15.87 2.04 8.02
N LYS A 97 -14.96 1.10 8.28
CA LYS A 97 -13.70 1.36 9.01
C LYS A 97 -12.71 2.22 8.23
N ILE A 98 -12.86 2.30 6.92
CA ILE A 98 -12.02 3.09 6.01
C ILE A 98 -12.88 3.91 5.05
N LYS A 99 -12.25 4.86 4.36
CA LYS A 99 -12.90 5.66 3.31
C LYS A 99 -12.59 5.10 1.93
N TYR A 100 -13.56 5.18 1.04
CA TYR A 100 -13.46 4.71 -0.36
C TYR A 100 -13.63 5.89 -1.30
N SER A 101 -12.70 6.07 -2.20
CA SER A 101 -12.79 7.14 -3.20
C SER A 101 -12.79 6.56 -4.61
N LYS A 102 -13.67 7.07 -5.46
CA LYS A 102 -13.73 6.72 -6.89
C LYS A 102 -12.78 7.55 -7.75
N SER A 103 -12.23 8.63 -7.19
CA SER A 103 -11.27 9.50 -7.88
C SER A 103 -9.96 9.57 -7.11
N ILE A 104 -8.84 9.60 -7.84
CA ILE A 104 -7.51 9.74 -7.23
C ILE A 104 -7.39 11.10 -6.55
N LYS A 105 -7.91 12.17 -7.18
CA LYS A 105 -7.90 13.52 -6.63
C LYS A 105 -8.57 13.57 -5.25
N ASP A 106 -9.75 12.99 -5.12
CA ASP A 106 -10.48 12.97 -3.84
C ASP A 106 -9.78 12.07 -2.82
N ALA A 107 -9.21 10.94 -3.26
CA ALA A 107 -8.43 10.06 -2.39
C ALA A 107 -7.22 10.77 -1.79
N LEU A 108 -6.53 11.59 -2.57
CA LEU A 108 -5.35 12.35 -2.16
C LEU A 108 -5.70 13.60 -1.34
N SER A 109 -6.95 14.10 -1.43
CA SER A 109 -7.36 15.32 -0.76
C SER A 109 -7.14 15.23 0.76
N LYS A 110 -6.34 16.18 1.27
CA LYS A 110 -5.97 16.26 2.70
C LYS A 110 -5.20 15.03 3.22
N SER A 111 -4.69 14.17 2.35
CA SER A 111 -3.80 13.08 2.74
C SER A 111 -2.45 13.62 3.20
N GLN A 112 -1.82 12.92 4.15
CA GLN A 112 -0.47 13.24 4.64
C GLN A 112 0.57 12.26 4.09
N CYS A 113 0.12 11.12 3.62
CA CYS A 113 0.97 10.11 2.98
C CYS A 113 0.14 9.33 1.97
N VAL A 114 0.73 9.04 0.83
CA VAL A 114 0.19 8.07 -0.12
C VAL A 114 1.11 6.87 -0.22
N ILE A 115 0.54 5.67 -0.19
CA ILE A 115 1.28 4.42 -0.38
C ILE A 115 0.73 3.72 -1.62
N ILE A 116 1.61 3.49 -2.61
CA ILE A 116 1.24 2.86 -3.88
C ILE A 116 1.50 1.36 -3.78
N MET A 117 0.42 0.57 -3.81
CA MET A 117 0.49 -0.88 -3.59
C MET A 117 0.27 -1.71 -4.84
N THR A 118 -0.40 -1.16 -5.88
CA THR A 118 -0.65 -1.87 -7.14
C THR A 118 -0.28 -0.99 -8.33
N GLN A 119 0.38 -1.55 -9.34
CA GLN A 119 0.93 -0.80 -10.49
C GLN A 119 -0.11 -0.54 -11.60
N TRP A 120 -1.25 0.06 -11.25
CA TRP A 120 -2.24 0.45 -12.24
C TRP A 120 -1.70 1.48 -13.24
N LYS A 121 -2.08 1.36 -14.51
CA LYS A 121 -1.63 2.28 -15.59
C LYS A 121 -1.90 3.75 -15.26
N GLN A 122 -3.04 4.04 -14.62
CA GLN A 122 -3.40 5.41 -14.23
C GLN A 122 -2.49 5.97 -13.14
N TYR A 123 -1.97 5.16 -12.22
CA TYR A 123 -1.05 5.65 -11.18
C TYR A 123 0.33 6.01 -11.76
N LYS A 124 0.75 5.36 -12.85
CA LYS A 124 1.97 5.76 -13.57
C LYS A 124 1.90 7.18 -14.15
N LYS A 125 0.71 7.73 -14.33
CA LYS A 125 0.51 9.08 -14.88
C LYS A 125 0.52 10.17 -13.81
N LEU A 126 0.50 9.82 -12.52
CA LEU A 126 0.51 10.78 -11.43
C LEU A 126 1.73 11.70 -11.49
N GLY A 127 1.52 12.95 -11.16
CA GLY A 127 2.52 14.00 -11.16
C GLY A 127 2.23 15.03 -10.07
N ASN A 128 2.95 16.14 -10.09
CA ASN A 128 2.85 17.21 -9.08
C ASN A 128 1.43 17.74 -8.92
N ASN A 129 0.65 17.82 -10.02
CA ASN A 129 -0.72 18.34 -9.97
C ASN A 129 -1.63 17.54 -9.04
N GLU A 130 -1.54 16.20 -9.08
CA GLU A 130 -2.34 15.34 -8.23
C GLU A 130 -1.87 15.43 -6.77
N PHE A 131 -0.55 15.46 -6.55
CA PHE A 131 0.01 15.52 -5.19
C PHE A 131 -0.17 16.88 -4.50
N ASN A 132 -0.44 17.95 -5.23
CA ASN A 132 -0.76 19.26 -4.66
C ASN A 132 -2.05 19.28 -3.82
N HIS A 133 -2.91 18.26 -3.93
CA HIS A 133 -4.10 18.13 -3.09
C HIS A 133 -3.80 17.54 -1.69
N MET A 134 -2.58 17.05 -1.47
CA MET A 134 -2.14 16.50 -0.18
C MET A 134 -1.74 17.62 0.79
N THR A 135 -1.91 17.37 2.10
CA THR A 135 -1.42 18.29 3.15
C THR A 135 0.06 18.08 3.48
N LYS A 136 0.58 16.88 3.25
CA LYS A 136 1.99 16.55 3.26
C LYS A 136 2.24 15.62 2.07
N LYS A 137 3.18 15.99 1.22
CA LYS A 137 3.46 15.28 -0.03
C LYS A 137 4.44 14.12 0.20
N LEU A 138 4.11 13.23 1.15
CA LEU A 138 4.90 12.01 1.39
C LEU A 138 4.38 10.87 0.52
N ILE A 139 5.27 10.30 -0.30
CA ILE A 139 4.94 9.17 -1.18
C ILE A 139 5.80 7.98 -0.82
N ILE A 140 5.18 6.83 -0.59
CA ILE A 140 5.83 5.53 -0.45
C ILE A 140 5.40 4.67 -1.62
N ASP A 141 6.29 4.49 -2.58
CA ASP A 141 6.02 3.73 -3.80
C ASP A 141 6.56 2.30 -3.68
N CYS A 142 5.67 1.38 -3.31
CA CYS A 142 6.03 -0.03 -3.16
C CYS A 142 6.18 -0.75 -4.52
N ARG A 143 5.93 -0.07 -5.63
CA ARG A 143 5.99 -0.63 -6.99
C ARG A 143 7.00 0.07 -7.89
N ARG A 144 7.63 1.14 -7.42
CA ARG A 144 8.64 1.93 -8.14
C ARG A 144 8.15 2.44 -9.50
N ILE A 145 6.85 2.79 -9.58
CA ILE A 145 6.23 3.21 -10.84
C ILE A 145 6.42 4.70 -11.14
N LEU A 146 6.88 5.46 -10.15
CA LEU A 146 7.15 6.90 -10.27
C LEU A 146 8.62 7.26 -10.14
N ILE A 147 9.52 6.27 -10.03
CA ILE A 147 10.94 6.45 -9.71
C ILE A 147 11.69 7.36 -10.70
N GLU A 148 11.31 7.33 -11.98
CA GLU A 148 11.95 8.14 -13.04
C GLU A 148 11.37 9.55 -13.14
N LYS A 149 10.40 9.91 -12.30
CA LYS A 149 9.73 11.20 -12.38
C LYS A 149 10.40 12.24 -11.48
N GLN A 150 10.56 13.44 -12.02
CA GLN A 150 10.92 14.60 -11.22
C GLN A 150 9.68 15.14 -10.51
N LEU A 151 9.54 14.81 -9.23
CA LEU A 151 8.40 15.18 -8.41
C LEU A 151 8.85 16.11 -7.26
N ASP A 152 8.06 17.15 -7.00
CA ASP A 152 8.22 18.04 -5.84
C ASP A 152 7.52 17.42 -4.62
N VAL A 153 8.07 16.33 -4.11
CA VAL A 153 7.50 15.49 -3.05
C VAL A 153 8.59 14.77 -2.26
N ASP A 154 8.29 14.38 -1.03
CA ASP A 154 9.12 13.43 -0.26
C ASP A 154 8.86 12.02 -0.81
N TYR A 155 9.71 11.57 -1.73
CA TYR A 155 9.54 10.27 -2.39
C TYR A 155 10.42 9.20 -1.79
N PHE A 156 9.82 8.06 -1.48
CA PHE A 156 10.50 6.85 -1.00
C PHE A 156 9.99 5.63 -1.75
N ALA A 157 10.87 4.70 -2.07
CA ALA A 157 10.49 3.44 -2.71
C ALA A 157 11.09 2.25 -1.97
N ILE A 158 10.34 1.16 -1.92
CA ILE A 158 10.81 -0.08 -1.31
C ILE A 158 11.89 -0.71 -2.19
N GLY A 159 13.01 -1.13 -1.55
CA GLY A 159 14.13 -1.77 -2.22
C GLY A 159 15.14 -0.81 -2.85
N LEU A 160 14.99 0.49 -2.62
CA LEU A 160 16.09 1.44 -2.76
C LEU A 160 16.81 1.50 -1.42
N GLY A 161 18.14 1.37 -1.43
CA GLY A 161 18.96 1.61 -0.24
C GLY A 161 18.77 3.05 0.26
N GLU A 162 19.19 3.33 1.49
CA GLU A 162 19.33 4.71 1.93
C GLU A 162 20.41 5.36 1.06
N GLU A 163 20.10 6.51 0.43
CA GLU A 163 21.15 7.37 -0.11
C GLU A 163 22.07 7.74 1.06
N LYS A 164 23.35 7.35 0.93
CA LYS A 164 24.40 7.66 1.89
C LYS A 164 24.80 9.12 1.77
#